data_aa2e4bf9f7264fc2334349d42d986727
#
_entry.id   aa2e4bf9f7264fc2334349d42d986727
#
_cell.length_a   1.000
_cell.length_b   1.000
_cell.length_c   1.000
_cell.angle_alpha   90.00
_cell.angle_beta   90.00
_cell.angle_gamma   90.00
#
_symmetry.space_group_name_H-M   'P 1'
#
loop_
_entity.id
_entity.type
_entity.pdbx_description
1 polymer ?
#
loop_
_entity_poly.entity_id
_entity_poly.type
_entity_poly.pdbx_seq_one_letter_code
_entity_poly.pdbx_strand_id
1 'polypeptide(L)'
;MRVRNLLILLLTIVLTAGLAFVVFVGVQQGPYTFRPTYGLVSSVELNGGTAVTLRVEPYIEDLEEDEEKPKADDALVLEAMEMFEKRLDARGFYDITMTREGDDMIRIEMYTDDYEEISDSGDLTQYICEKGIMKFYDVEGNYLIDNAAIEPGTADILRYDDMTYMLYFKLSEEGEKAFDKLKEDYGKDAEFIVEYDGVELATRQYSKSIKNGQFAVGLGFTKRETMNVAYQLNTGILNATFHVEQARSAMPTMGESVFIWIMYSALAAIAVTLVLLVIKFKGFGLLAD
;
A
#
# COMPACT_ATOMS: atom_id res chain seq x y z
N MET A 1 -32.69 -38.54 20.30
CA MET A 1 -32.24 -37.15 20.40
C MET A 1 -33.40 -36.22 20.29
N ARG A 2 -33.57 -35.22 21.21
CA ARG A 2 -34.66 -34.22 21.05
C ARG A 2 -34.30 -33.31 19.85
N VAL A 3 -35.28 -33.03 18.99
CA VAL A 3 -35.08 -32.19 17.78
C VAL A 3 -34.31 -30.89 18.08
N ARG A 4 -34.52 -30.35 19.28
CA ARG A 4 -33.80 -29.17 19.78
C ARG A 4 -32.25 -29.37 19.85
N ASN A 5 -31.80 -30.53 20.34
CA ASN A 5 -30.36 -30.80 20.47
C ASN A 5 -29.71 -31.03 19.09
N LEU A 6 -30.46 -31.60 18.15
CA LEU A 6 -30.02 -31.73 16.77
C LEU A 6 -29.87 -30.35 16.08
N LEU A 7 -30.83 -29.45 16.32
CA LEU A 7 -30.78 -28.08 15.79
C LEU A 7 -29.59 -27.28 16.37
N ILE A 8 -29.35 -27.42 17.69
CA ILE A 8 -28.19 -26.76 18.33
C ILE A 8 -26.90 -27.29 17.75
N LEU A 9 -26.73 -28.61 17.59
CA LEU A 9 -25.56 -29.22 17.00
C LEU A 9 -25.34 -28.72 15.56
N LEU A 10 -26.39 -28.67 14.76
CA LEU A 10 -26.33 -28.20 13.38
C LEU A 10 -25.94 -26.72 13.30
N LEU A 11 -26.50 -25.90 14.21
CA LEU A 11 -26.16 -24.49 14.33
C LEU A 11 -24.69 -24.29 14.72
N THR A 12 -24.18 -25.04 15.71
CA THR A 12 -22.76 -24.96 16.12
C THR A 12 -21.83 -25.36 14.98
N ILE A 13 -22.15 -26.45 14.24
CA ILE A 13 -21.35 -26.86 13.09
C ILE A 13 -21.33 -25.76 12.01
N VAL A 14 -22.47 -25.18 11.67
CA VAL A 14 -22.56 -24.11 10.67
C VAL A 14 -21.77 -22.87 11.11
N LEU A 15 -21.88 -22.50 12.39
CA LEU A 15 -21.20 -21.34 12.96
C LEU A 15 -19.67 -21.54 12.98
N THR A 16 -19.22 -22.72 13.41
CA THR A 16 -17.78 -23.07 13.42
C THR A 16 -17.20 -23.19 12.01
N ALA A 17 -17.96 -23.80 11.08
CA ALA A 17 -17.56 -23.87 9.68
C ALA A 17 -17.51 -22.50 9.02
N GLY A 18 -18.47 -21.61 9.31
CA GLY A 18 -18.49 -20.22 8.84
C GLY A 18 -17.31 -19.42 9.39
N LEU A 19 -16.98 -19.55 10.67
CA LEU A 19 -15.83 -18.91 11.30
C LEU A 19 -14.52 -19.43 10.68
N ALA A 20 -14.40 -20.74 10.50
CA ALA A 20 -13.25 -21.36 9.83
C ALA A 20 -13.11 -20.84 8.39
N PHE A 21 -14.21 -20.70 7.66
CA PHE A 21 -14.20 -20.15 6.32
C PHE A 21 -13.66 -18.71 6.30
N VAL A 22 -14.14 -17.83 7.19
CA VAL A 22 -13.66 -16.45 7.31
C VAL A 22 -12.16 -16.41 7.64
N VAL A 23 -11.70 -17.28 8.53
CA VAL A 23 -10.30 -17.33 8.94
C VAL A 23 -9.39 -17.87 7.81
N PHE A 24 -9.81 -18.89 7.08
CA PHE A 24 -8.94 -19.50 6.05
C PHE A 24 -9.06 -18.87 4.67
N VAL A 25 -10.23 -18.37 4.29
CA VAL A 25 -10.46 -17.83 2.95
C VAL A 25 -10.37 -16.28 2.96
N GLY A 26 -10.61 -15.67 4.13
CA GLY A 26 -10.74 -14.23 4.25
C GLY A 26 -12.06 -13.72 3.66
N VAL A 27 -12.44 -12.52 4.01
CA VAL A 27 -13.63 -11.85 3.47
C VAL A 27 -13.32 -10.39 3.21
N GLN A 28 -13.61 -9.92 2.01
CA GLN A 28 -13.54 -8.51 1.67
C GLN A 28 -14.95 -7.94 1.55
N GLN A 29 -15.27 -6.93 2.35
CA GLN A 29 -16.54 -6.24 2.28
C GLN A 29 -16.34 -4.73 2.34
N GLY A 30 -16.43 -4.08 1.19
CA GLY A 30 -16.15 -2.65 1.05
C GLY A 30 -14.69 -2.32 1.43
N PRO A 31 -14.47 -1.31 2.30
CA PRO A 31 -13.13 -0.93 2.75
C PRO A 31 -12.54 -1.88 3.81
N TYR A 32 -13.32 -2.85 4.30
CA TYR A 32 -12.88 -3.79 5.33
C TYR A 32 -12.44 -5.11 4.70
N THR A 33 -11.18 -5.48 4.92
CA THR A 33 -10.63 -6.76 4.47
C THR A 33 -10.23 -7.60 5.67
N PHE A 34 -10.92 -8.72 5.89
CA PHE A 34 -10.45 -9.78 6.77
C PHE A 34 -9.55 -10.71 5.96
N ARG A 35 -8.24 -10.64 6.22
CA ARG A 35 -7.27 -11.45 5.50
C ARG A 35 -7.37 -12.92 5.87
N PRO A 36 -7.16 -13.82 4.90
CA PRO A 36 -6.99 -15.22 5.21
C PRO A 36 -5.74 -15.43 6.07
N THR A 37 -5.81 -16.38 6.99
CA THR A 37 -4.66 -16.75 7.84
C THR A 37 -3.44 -17.15 7.01
N TYR A 38 -3.64 -17.63 5.79
CA TYR A 38 -2.58 -17.91 4.83
C TYR A 38 -1.75 -16.65 4.49
N GLY A 39 -2.39 -15.50 4.34
CA GLY A 39 -1.69 -14.22 4.13
C GLY A 39 -0.97 -13.67 5.37
N LEU A 40 -1.38 -14.10 6.58
CA LEU A 40 -0.71 -13.76 7.84
C LEU A 40 0.56 -14.61 8.09
N VAL A 41 0.68 -15.71 7.37
CA VAL A 41 1.81 -16.67 7.51
C VAL A 41 2.97 -16.31 6.57
N SER A 42 2.74 -15.45 5.60
CA SER A 42 3.78 -14.95 4.69
C SER A 42 4.62 -13.89 5.38
N SER A 43 5.55 -14.31 6.25
CA SER A 43 6.50 -13.43 6.92
C SER A 43 7.93 -13.72 6.43
N VAL A 44 8.79 -12.70 6.53
CA VAL A 44 10.23 -12.83 6.23
C VAL A 44 10.86 -13.93 7.08
N GLU A 45 10.43 -14.10 8.33
CA GLU A 45 10.97 -15.11 9.24
C GLU A 45 10.64 -16.54 8.81
N LEU A 46 9.47 -16.77 8.22
CA LEU A 46 8.97 -18.10 7.83
C LEU A 46 9.32 -18.46 6.39
N ASN A 47 9.15 -17.53 5.48
CA ASN A 47 9.27 -17.81 4.05
C ASN A 47 10.49 -17.13 3.41
N GLY A 48 11.21 -16.31 4.19
CA GLY A 48 12.21 -15.42 3.62
C GLY A 48 11.54 -14.21 2.94
N GLY A 49 12.30 -13.49 2.16
CA GLY A 49 11.81 -12.30 1.50
C GLY A 49 12.93 -11.54 0.85
N THR A 50 12.79 -10.22 0.83
CA THR A 50 13.81 -9.33 0.30
C THR A 50 14.15 -8.24 1.31
N ALA A 51 15.42 -7.89 1.36
CA ALA A 51 15.95 -6.77 2.12
C ALA A 51 16.54 -5.74 1.15
N VAL A 52 16.10 -4.49 1.26
CA VAL A 52 16.69 -3.36 0.55
C VAL A 52 17.25 -2.36 1.55
N THR A 53 18.46 -1.86 1.29
CA THR A 53 19.05 -0.76 2.06
C THR A 53 19.09 0.47 1.16
N LEU A 54 18.44 1.52 1.61
CA LEU A 54 18.30 2.80 0.94
C LEU A 54 19.10 3.86 1.67
N ARG A 55 19.91 4.63 0.96
CA ARG A 55 20.52 5.85 1.47
C ARG A 55 19.55 7.00 1.33
N VAL A 56 19.42 7.79 2.36
CA VAL A 56 18.56 8.99 2.43
C VAL A 56 19.41 10.22 2.20
N GLU A 57 19.00 11.06 1.27
CA GLU A 57 19.60 12.36 1.01
C GLU A 57 18.51 13.45 1.04
N PRO A 58 18.75 14.63 1.64
CA PRO A 58 17.78 15.73 1.58
C PRO A 58 17.50 16.12 0.13
N TYR A 59 16.23 16.34 -0.19
CA TYR A 59 15.84 16.90 -1.47
C TYR A 59 16.01 18.42 -1.46
N ILE A 60 16.81 18.94 -2.41
CA ILE A 60 17.02 20.37 -2.62
C ILE A 60 16.74 20.65 -4.08
N GLU A 61 15.72 21.50 -4.35
CA GLU A 61 15.21 21.73 -5.71
C GLU A 61 16.22 22.44 -6.63
N ASP A 62 17.09 23.31 -6.08
CA ASP A 62 18.02 24.13 -6.85
C ASP A 62 19.50 23.92 -6.44
N LEU A 63 19.89 22.68 -6.16
CA LEU A 63 21.28 22.38 -5.83
C LEU A 63 22.15 22.46 -7.09
N GLU A 64 23.18 23.31 -7.10
CA GLU A 64 24.17 23.35 -8.18
C GLU A 64 24.98 22.03 -8.17
N GLU A 65 25.34 21.54 -9.37
CA GLU A 65 26.03 20.23 -9.53
C GLU A 65 27.35 20.10 -8.73
N ASP A 66 27.96 21.22 -8.35
CA ASP A 66 29.23 21.27 -7.61
C ASP A 66 29.07 21.47 -6.09
N GLU A 67 27.86 21.61 -5.55
CA GLU A 67 27.64 21.76 -4.11
C GLU A 67 27.57 20.41 -3.41
N GLU A 68 28.30 20.28 -2.27
CA GLU A 68 28.17 19.10 -1.40
C GLU A 68 26.76 19.02 -0.83
N LYS A 69 26.05 17.95 -1.13
CA LYS A 69 24.74 17.67 -0.55
C LYS A 69 24.85 17.57 0.96
N PRO A 70 23.98 18.24 1.73
CA PRO A 70 23.94 18.07 3.17
C PRO A 70 23.58 16.62 3.52
N LYS A 71 24.13 16.11 4.60
CA LYS A 71 23.76 14.79 5.10
C LYS A 71 22.35 14.81 5.67
N ALA A 72 21.66 13.69 5.51
CA ALA A 72 20.36 13.52 6.16
C ALA A 72 20.51 13.65 7.68
N ASP A 73 19.63 14.40 8.31
CA ASP A 73 19.52 14.44 9.76
C ASP A 73 18.60 13.33 10.29
N ASP A 74 18.61 13.13 11.60
CA ASP A 74 17.79 12.11 12.26
C ASP A 74 16.30 12.29 11.99
N ALA A 75 15.84 13.54 11.89
CA ALA A 75 14.43 13.85 11.69
C ALA A 75 13.99 13.40 10.28
N LEU A 76 14.79 13.69 9.25
CA LEU A 76 14.50 13.32 7.87
C LEU A 76 14.47 11.79 7.69
N VAL A 77 15.40 11.06 8.33
CA VAL A 77 15.42 9.59 8.27
C VAL A 77 14.17 9.00 8.93
N LEU A 78 13.73 9.53 10.07
CA LEU A 78 12.51 9.08 10.73
C LEU A 78 11.25 9.42 9.92
N GLU A 79 11.18 10.61 9.32
CA GLU A 79 10.09 11.00 8.42
C GLU A 79 10.01 10.07 7.20
N ALA A 80 11.16 9.75 6.60
CA ALA A 80 11.24 8.81 5.49
C ALA A 80 10.75 7.40 5.89
N MET A 81 11.14 6.90 7.05
CA MET A 81 10.67 5.60 7.56
C MET A 81 9.15 5.60 7.77
N GLU A 82 8.59 6.64 8.38
CA GLU A 82 7.14 6.76 8.56
C GLU A 82 6.39 6.81 7.22
N MET A 83 6.94 7.51 6.24
CA MET A 83 6.37 7.59 4.91
C MET A 83 6.43 6.25 4.17
N PHE A 84 7.55 5.52 4.26
CA PHE A 84 7.68 4.19 3.67
C PHE A 84 6.68 3.21 4.30
N GLU A 85 6.50 3.25 5.62
CA GLU A 85 5.50 2.43 6.30
C GLU A 85 4.10 2.70 5.74
N LYS A 86 3.70 3.97 5.64
CA LYS A 86 2.40 4.37 5.08
C LYS A 86 2.22 3.91 3.63
N ARG A 87 3.25 4.06 2.80
CA ARG A 87 3.19 3.66 1.39
C ARG A 87 3.12 2.15 1.21
N LEU A 88 3.92 1.41 1.96
CA LEU A 88 3.92 -0.04 1.92
C LEU A 88 2.60 -0.61 2.47
N ASP A 89 2.07 -0.05 3.57
CA ASP A 89 0.75 -0.41 4.10
C ASP A 89 -0.37 -0.16 3.08
N ALA A 90 -0.34 0.98 2.38
CA ALA A 90 -1.30 1.31 1.32
C ALA A 90 -1.29 0.27 0.17
N ARG A 91 -0.12 -0.29 -0.17
CA ARG A 91 0.01 -1.39 -1.15
C ARG A 91 -0.30 -2.77 -0.57
N GLY A 92 -0.51 -2.87 0.72
CA GLY A 92 -0.89 -4.11 1.38
C GLY A 92 0.28 -4.94 1.93
N PHE A 93 1.46 -4.36 2.06
CA PHE A 93 2.57 -4.97 2.78
C PHE A 93 2.44 -4.63 4.27
N TYR A 94 2.34 -5.64 5.14
CA TYR A 94 2.09 -5.43 6.58
C TYR A 94 3.14 -6.05 7.49
N ASP A 95 3.86 -7.06 7.01
CA ASP A 95 4.98 -7.66 7.75
C ASP A 95 6.29 -7.06 7.23
N ILE A 96 6.55 -5.84 7.67
CA ILE A 96 7.68 -5.05 7.24
C ILE A 96 8.54 -4.78 8.46
N THR A 97 9.83 -5.06 8.36
CA THR A 97 10.81 -4.64 9.37
C THR A 97 11.65 -3.53 8.78
N MET A 98 11.55 -2.34 9.37
CA MET A 98 12.42 -1.22 9.01
C MET A 98 13.39 -0.95 10.12
N THR A 99 14.67 -0.85 9.79
CA THR A 99 15.75 -0.54 10.72
C THR A 99 16.64 0.53 10.15
N ARG A 100 17.06 1.46 10.99
CA ARG A 100 18.06 2.43 10.62
C ARG A 100 19.44 1.78 10.63
N GLU A 101 20.20 1.94 9.57
CA GLU A 101 21.61 1.51 9.47
C GLU A 101 22.53 2.74 9.38
N GLY A 102 23.35 2.98 10.40
CA GLY A 102 24.20 4.17 10.46
C GLY A 102 23.41 5.46 10.63
N ASP A 103 23.88 6.54 10.01
CA ASP A 103 23.32 7.88 10.18
C ASP A 103 22.27 8.21 9.12
N ASP A 104 22.43 7.69 7.89
CA ASP A 104 21.71 8.10 6.69
C ASP A 104 21.09 6.95 5.87
N MET A 105 21.04 5.74 6.43
CA MET A 105 20.50 4.58 5.71
C MET A 105 19.31 3.96 6.42
N ILE A 106 18.37 3.47 5.61
CA ILE A 106 17.19 2.71 6.04
C ILE A 106 17.25 1.33 5.37
N ARG A 107 17.19 0.29 6.20
CA ARG A 107 17.03 -1.07 5.76
C ARG A 107 15.59 -1.50 5.92
N ILE A 108 15.00 -1.97 4.84
CA ILE A 108 13.62 -2.47 4.77
C ILE A 108 13.69 -3.95 4.44
N GLU A 109 13.09 -4.78 5.29
CA GLU A 109 12.91 -6.21 5.08
C GLU A 109 11.42 -6.50 4.96
N MET A 110 11.03 -7.22 3.92
CA MET A 110 9.63 -7.56 3.67
C MET A 110 9.52 -8.90 2.94
N TYR A 111 8.39 -9.58 3.13
CA TYR A 111 8.06 -10.74 2.33
C TYR A 111 7.60 -10.29 0.93
N THR A 112 8.26 -10.78 -0.08
CA THR A 112 7.82 -10.68 -1.47
C THR A 112 8.21 -11.94 -2.24
N ASP A 113 7.32 -12.40 -3.12
CA ASP A 113 7.58 -13.54 -4.00
C ASP A 113 8.45 -13.13 -5.20
N ASP A 114 8.56 -11.83 -5.48
CA ASP A 114 9.30 -11.29 -6.61
C ASP A 114 10.44 -10.37 -6.15
N TYR A 115 11.66 -10.87 -6.26
CA TYR A 115 12.87 -10.11 -5.93
C TYR A 115 13.06 -8.90 -6.86
N GLU A 116 12.62 -9.00 -8.12
CA GLU A 116 12.81 -7.94 -9.11
C GLU A 116 12.00 -6.68 -8.76
N GLU A 117 10.90 -6.82 -8.02
CA GLU A 117 10.11 -5.66 -7.55
C GLU A 117 10.88 -4.75 -6.59
N ILE A 118 11.92 -5.26 -5.92
CA ILE A 118 12.72 -4.52 -4.91
C ILE A 118 14.16 -4.29 -5.39
N SER A 119 14.46 -4.53 -6.64
CA SER A 119 15.75 -4.12 -7.23
C SER A 119 15.82 -2.60 -7.41
N ASP A 120 16.99 -2.08 -7.77
CA ASP A 120 17.20 -0.65 -8.04
C ASP A 120 16.21 -0.07 -9.07
N SER A 121 15.82 -0.88 -10.05
CA SER A 121 14.82 -0.54 -11.07
C SER A 121 13.45 -1.19 -10.81
N GLY A 122 13.24 -1.76 -9.62
CA GLY A 122 12.00 -2.45 -9.28
C GLY A 122 10.83 -1.49 -9.06
N ASP A 123 9.67 -1.87 -9.54
CA ASP A 123 8.43 -1.09 -9.43
C ASP A 123 8.07 -0.70 -7.98
N LEU A 124 8.35 -1.58 -7.02
CA LEU A 124 8.09 -1.29 -5.61
C LEU A 124 9.10 -0.30 -5.04
N THR A 125 10.39 -0.44 -5.36
CA THR A 125 11.43 0.49 -4.94
C THR A 125 11.17 1.88 -5.52
N GLN A 126 10.86 1.95 -6.82
CA GLN A 126 10.50 3.20 -7.47
C GLN A 126 9.30 3.85 -6.77
N TYR A 127 8.23 3.10 -6.54
CA TYR A 127 7.02 3.58 -5.88
C TYR A 127 7.28 4.15 -4.48
N ILE A 128 8.08 3.48 -3.64
CA ILE A 128 8.34 3.98 -2.27
C ILE A 128 9.28 5.17 -2.26
N CYS A 129 10.19 5.27 -3.24
CA CYS A 129 11.22 6.30 -3.32
C CYS A 129 10.81 7.55 -4.09
N GLU A 130 9.78 7.51 -4.93
CA GLU A 130 9.26 8.67 -5.63
C GLU A 130 8.77 9.73 -4.63
N LYS A 131 8.98 11.01 -4.93
CA LYS A 131 8.58 12.10 -4.02
C LYS A 131 7.08 12.23 -3.89
N GLY A 132 6.36 11.98 -4.99
CA GLY A 132 4.91 12.11 -5.06
C GLY A 132 4.46 13.58 -5.21
N ILE A 133 5.27 14.40 -5.87
CA ILE A 133 4.98 15.82 -6.11
C ILE A 133 4.19 15.95 -7.40
N MET A 134 2.95 16.38 -7.31
CA MET A 134 2.12 16.73 -8.46
C MET A 134 1.98 18.24 -8.56
N LYS A 135 2.33 18.81 -9.71
CA LYS A 135 2.21 20.23 -10.00
C LYS A 135 1.35 20.43 -11.24
N PHE A 136 0.65 21.56 -11.27
CA PHE A 136 -0.20 21.95 -12.38
C PHE A 136 0.22 23.33 -12.88
N TYR A 137 0.27 23.46 -14.20
CA TYR A 137 0.67 24.71 -14.87
C TYR A 137 -0.37 25.06 -15.95
N ASP A 138 -0.47 26.33 -16.28
CA ASP A 138 -1.18 26.73 -17.49
C ASP A 138 -0.35 26.43 -18.75
N VAL A 139 -0.93 26.68 -19.91
CA VAL A 139 -0.24 26.45 -21.21
C VAL A 139 0.92 27.41 -21.48
N GLU A 140 1.03 28.48 -20.72
CA GLU A 140 2.13 29.45 -20.76
C GLU A 140 3.27 29.05 -19.80
N GLY A 141 3.09 27.98 -19.00
CA GLY A 141 4.05 27.48 -18.02
C GLY A 141 3.95 28.20 -16.67
N ASN A 142 2.90 28.98 -16.42
CA ASN A 142 2.71 29.58 -15.11
C ASN A 142 2.15 28.54 -14.12
N TYR A 143 2.72 28.52 -12.92
CA TYR A 143 2.28 27.63 -11.84
C TYR A 143 0.84 27.95 -11.41
N LEU A 144 0.04 26.89 -11.27
CA LEU A 144 -1.34 26.98 -10.80
C LEU A 144 -1.48 26.47 -9.36
N ILE A 145 -1.22 25.19 -9.15
CA ILE A 145 -1.37 24.49 -7.86
C ILE A 145 -0.42 23.29 -7.77
N ASP A 146 -0.31 22.75 -6.56
CA ASP A 146 0.35 21.47 -6.25
C ASP A 146 -0.48 20.60 -5.30
N ASN A 147 0.17 19.60 -4.68
CA ASN A 147 -0.45 18.70 -3.71
C ASN A 147 -1.21 19.40 -2.58
N ALA A 148 -0.77 20.60 -2.15
CA ALA A 148 -1.43 21.33 -1.06
C ALA A 148 -2.87 21.73 -1.41
N ALA A 149 -3.17 21.84 -2.70
CA ALA A 149 -4.51 22.12 -3.21
C ALA A 149 -5.37 20.86 -3.45
N ILE A 150 -4.93 19.69 -3.04
CA ILE A 150 -5.67 18.42 -3.09
C ILE A 150 -6.20 18.11 -1.69
N GLU A 151 -7.48 17.73 -1.57
CA GLU A 151 -8.04 17.27 -0.29
C GLU A 151 -7.37 15.96 0.14
N PRO A 152 -6.76 15.88 1.34
CA PRO A 152 -6.08 14.69 1.80
C PRO A 152 -6.99 13.45 1.83
N GLY A 153 -6.47 12.30 1.41
CA GLY A 153 -7.19 11.04 1.46
C GLY A 153 -8.30 10.87 0.41
N THR A 154 -8.40 11.78 -0.56
CA THR A 154 -9.44 11.71 -1.61
C THR A 154 -8.96 11.14 -2.93
N ALA A 155 -7.65 10.94 -3.08
CA ALA A 155 -7.09 10.38 -4.31
C ALA A 155 -7.43 8.89 -4.44
N ASP A 156 -7.98 8.51 -5.60
CA ASP A 156 -8.39 7.15 -5.93
C ASP A 156 -8.32 6.94 -7.45
N ILE A 157 -8.58 5.75 -7.91
CA ILE A 157 -8.64 5.42 -9.32
C ILE A 157 -10.08 5.28 -9.79
N LEU A 158 -10.38 5.82 -10.95
CA LEU A 158 -11.64 5.66 -11.64
C LEU A 158 -11.42 4.82 -12.90
N ARG A 159 -12.15 3.72 -13.04
CA ARG A 159 -12.16 2.94 -14.28
C ARG A 159 -12.98 3.69 -15.34
N TYR A 160 -12.34 4.06 -16.43
CA TYR A 160 -13.00 4.75 -17.54
C TYR A 160 -13.54 3.76 -18.59
N ASP A 161 -12.71 2.80 -18.98
CA ASP A 161 -13.07 1.68 -19.88
C ASP A 161 -12.36 0.38 -19.46
N ASP A 162 -12.34 -0.64 -20.32
CA ASP A 162 -11.75 -1.94 -19.98
C ASP A 162 -10.24 -1.91 -19.77
N MET A 163 -9.53 -0.91 -20.29
CA MET A 163 -8.08 -0.81 -20.24
C MET A 163 -7.57 0.51 -19.65
N THR A 164 -8.43 1.54 -19.52
CA THR A 164 -8.03 2.89 -19.12
C THR A 164 -8.48 3.17 -17.69
N TYR A 165 -7.54 3.60 -16.88
CA TYR A 165 -7.75 4.08 -15.52
C TYR A 165 -7.41 5.55 -15.43
N MET A 166 -8.22 6.29 -14.70
CA MET A 166 -8.05 7.72 -14.47
C MET A 166 -7.73 7.94 -13.00
N LEU A 167 -6.83 8.86 -12.74
CA LEU A 167 -6.61 9.39 -11.41
C LEU A 167 -7.79 10.29 -11.06
N TYR A 168 -8.34 10.13 -9.87
CA TYR A 168 -9.43 10.91 -9.33
C TYR A 168 -9.06 11.47 -7.96
N PHE A 169 -9.37 12.72 -7.69
CA PHE A 169 -9.28 13.34 -6.37
C PHE A 169 -10.18 14.59 -6.28
N LYS A 170 -10.29 15.16 -5.08
CA LYS A 170 -10.98 16.42 -4.87
C LYS A 170 -10.00 17.56 -4.67
N LEU A 171 -10.35 18.71 -5.20
CA LEU A 171 -9.62 19.94 -4.96
C LEU A 171 -10.08 20.60 -3.66
N SER A 172 -9.15 21.25 -2.96
CA SER A 172 -9.45 22.19 -1.90
C SER A 172 -10.11 23.46 -2.45
N GLU A 173 -10.63 24.31 -1.57
CA GLU A 173 -11.17 25.61 -2.00
C GLU A 173 -10.16 26.49 -2.75
N GLU A 174 -8.87 26.38 -2.40
CA GLU A 174 -7.78 27.09 -3.09
C GLU A 174 -7.55 26.51 -4.48
N GLY A 175 -7.56 25.18 -4.61
CA GLY A 175 -7.47 24.50 -5.90
C GLY A 175 -8.63 24.85 -6.83
N GLU A 176 -9.86 24.83 -6.31
CA GLU A 176 -11.04 25.23 -7.09
C GLU A 176 -10.92 26.66 -7.61
N LYS A 177 -10.52 27.63 -6.75
CA LYS A 177 -10.34 29.03 -7.15
C LYS A 177 -9.26 29.20 -8.21
N ALA A 178 -8.15 28.46 -8.13
CA ALA A 178 -7.09 28.54 -9.13
C ALA A 178 -7.57 28.06 -10.51
N PHE A 179 -8.31 26.97 -10.56
CA PHE A 179 -8.86 26.47 -11.81
C PHE A 179 -10.05 27.28 -12.32
N ASP A 180 -10.85 27.89 -11.44
CA ASP A 180 -11.90 28.83 -11.86
C ASP A 180 -11.29 30.08 -12.49
N LYS A 181 -10.17 30.59 -11.95
CA LYS A 181 -9.41 31.68 -12.56
C LYS A 181 -8.85 31.30 -13.93
N LEU A 182 -8.25 30.10 -14.06
CA LEU A 182 -7.80 29.59 -15.35
C LEU A 182 -8.94 29.60 -16.39
N LYS A 183 -10.13 29.17 -15.98
CA LYS A 183 -11.32 29.20 -16.84
C LYS A 183 -11.81 30.61 -17.18
N GLU A 184 -11.68 31.57 -16.25
CA GLU A 184 -12.00 32.98 -16.52
C GLU A 184 -11.03 33.59 -17.54
N ASP A 185 -9.72 33.26 -17.40
CA ASP A 185 -8.68 33.84 -18.25
C ASP A 185 -8.65 33.24 -19.66
N TYR A 186 -8.85 31.90 -19.80
CA TYR A 186 -8.70 31.17 -21.06
C TYR A 186 -9.99 30.52 -21.59
N GLY A 187 -11.10 30.65 -20.87
CA GLY A 187 -12.40 30.12 -21.26
C GLY A 187 -12.67 28.67 -20.84
N LYS A 188 -13.80 28.13 -21.26
CA LYS A 188 -14.26 26.78 -20.84
C LYS A 188 -13.37 25.64 -21.34
N ASP A 189 -12.67 25.85 -22.43
CA ASP A 189 -11.76 24.85 -23.02
C ASP A 189 -10.30 25.16 -22.67
N ALA A 190 -10.08 25.92 -21.58
CA ALA A 190 -8.75 26.17 -21.04
C ALA A 190 -7.98 24.87 -20.87
N GLU A 191 -6.73 24.87 -21.28
CA GLU A 191 -5.84 23.74 -21.15
C GLU A 191 -4.88 23.95 -19.98
N PHE A 192 -4.46 22.88 -19.36
CA PHE A 192 -3.46 22.87 -18.30
C PHE A 192 -2.54 21.65 -18.44
N ILE A 193 -1.35 21.79 -17.90
CA ILE A 193 -0.30 20.78 -17.92
C ILE A 193 -0.25 20.13 -16.55
N VAL A 194 -0.13 18.80 -16.52
CA VAL A 194 0.06 17.99 -15.32
C VAL A 194 1.48 17.48 -15.29
N GLU A 195 2.21 17.86 -14.26
CA GLU A 195 3.58 17.39 -13.99
C GLU A 195 3.57 16.51 -12.74
N TYR A 196 4.34 15.44 -12.77
CA TYR A 196 4.55 14.54 -11.64
C TYR A 196 6.02 14.24 -11.47
N ASP A 197 6.56 14.54 -10.28
CA ASP A 197 7.99 14.40 -9.93
C ASP A 197 8.96 15.00 -10.98
N GLY A 198 8.59 16.16 -11.53
CA GLY A 198 9.39 16.88 -12.52
C GLY A 198 9.20 16.40 -13.96
N VAL A 199 8.31 15.45 -14.20
CA VAL A 199 8.00 14.93 -15.53
C VAL A 199 6.63 15.41 -15.97
N GLU A 200 6.56 16.10 -17.12
CA GLU A 200 5.28 16.45 -17.74
C GLU A 200 4.58 15.17 -18.22
N LEU A 201 3.41 14.89 -17.66
CA LEU A 201 2.65 13.69 -18.00
C LEU A 201 1.65 13.93 -19.10
N ALA A 202 0.93 15.06 -19.04
CA ALA A 202 -0.18 15.29 -19.93
C ALA A 202 -0.64 16.74 -19.96
N THR A 203 -1.07 17.21 -21.14
CA THR A 203 -1.90 18.41 -21.30
C THR A 203 -3.37 18.02 -21.29
N ARG A 204 -4.20 18.70 -20.52
CA ARG A 204 -5.62 18.37 -20.33
C ARG A 204 -6.51 19.61 -20.46
N GLN A 205 -7.76 19.40 -20.82
CA GLN A 205 -8.76 20.43 -20.91
C GLN A 205 -9.59 20.51 -19.63
N TYR A 206 -9.81 21.72 -19.11
CA TYR A 206 -10.59 21.97 -17.90
C TYR A 206 -11.98 21.30 -17.96
N SER A 207 -12.72 21.54 -19.04
CA SER A 207 -14.10 21.06 -19.22
C SER A 207 -14.25 19.54 -19.20
N LYS A 208 -13.17 18.81 -19.46
CA LYS A 208 -13.14 17.34 -19.49
C LYS A 208 -12.58 16.72 -18.22
N SER A 209 -11.75 17.45 -17.49
CA SER A 209 -11.00 16.91 -16.35
C SER A 209 -11.53 17.38 -15.01
N ILE A 210 -12.15 18.55 -14.93
CA ILE A 210 -12.60 19.17 -13.67
C ILE A 210 -14.09 19.46 -13.73
N LYS A 211 -14.83 18.98 -12.73
CA LYS A 211 -16.26 19.22 -12.58
C LYS A 211 -16.62 19.32 -11.11
N ASN A 212 -17.12 20.51 -10.69
CA ASN A 212 -17.55 20.77 -9.32
C ASN A 212 -16.46 20.43 -8.27
N GLY A 213 -15.22 20.89 -8.48
CA GLY A 213 -14.10 20.62 -7.59
C GLY A 213 -13.56 19.17 -7.65
N GLN A 214 -14.13 18.33 -8.48
CA GLN A 214 -13.68 16.97 -8.69
C GLN A 214 -12.77 16.90 -9.91
N PHE A 215 -11.59 16.34 -9.71
CA PHE A 215 -10.60 16.12 -10.76
C PHE A 215 -10.63 14.65 -11.20
N ALA A 216 -10.67 14.42 -12.52
CA ALA A 216 -10.57 13.09 -13.08
C ALA A 216 -9.75 13.16 -14.37
N VAL A 217 -8.57 12.56 -14.38
CA VAL A 217 -7.65 12.65 -15.53
C VAL A 217 -6.98 11.31 -15.81
N GLY A 218 -6.94 10.96 -17.10
CA GLY A 218 -6.12 9.84 -17.58
C GLY A 218 -4.68 10.30 -17.76
N LEU A 219 -3.74 9.68 -17.07
CA LEU A 219 -2.32 9.99 -17.16
C LEU A 219 -1.58 9.14 -18.21
N GLY A 220 -2.27 8.17 -18.83
CA GLY A 220 -1.67 7.20 -19.74
C GLY A 220 -0.99 6.03 -19.02
N PHE A 221 -1.16 5.94 -17.74
CA PHE A 221 -0.59 4.92 -16.88
C PHE A 221 -1.41 3.63 -16.86
N THR A 222 -0.76 2.53 -16.52
CA THR A 222 -1.43 1.27 -16.17
C THR A 222 -2.26 1.44 -14.89
N LYS A 223 -3.13 0.46 -14.62
CA LYS A 223 -3.88 0.44 -13.36
C LYS A 223 -2.97 0.58 -12.13
N ARG A 224 -1.85 -0.18 -12.11
CA ARG A 224 -0.93 -0.21 -10.98
C ARG A 224 -0.22 1.13 -10.80
N GLU A 225 0.29 1.72 -11.86
CA GLU A 225 0.92 3.04 -11.82
C GLU A 225 -0.05 4.12 -11.37
N THR A 226 -1.28 4.13 -11.89
CA THR A 226 -2.32 5.08 -11.44
C THR A 226 -2.65 4.91 -9.96
N MET A 227 -2.73 3.66 -9.47
CA MET A 227 -2.91 3.38 -8.03
C MET A 227 -1.73 3.88 -7.21
N ASN A 228 -0.50 3.68 -7.67
CA ASN A 228 0.70 4.16 -6.99
C ASN A 228 0.64 5.68 -6.79
N VAL A 229 0.33 6.43 -7.85
CA VAL A 229 0.18 7.89 -7.77
C VAL A 229 -0.94 8.27 -6.77
N ALA A 230 -2.08 7.60 -6.80
CA ALA A 230 -3.16 7.87 -5.86
C ALA A 230 -2.73 7.63 -4.39
N TYR A 231 -2.00 6.54 -4.13
CA TYR A 231 -1.48 6.26 -2.79
C TYR A 231 -0.42 7.28 -2.35
N GLN A 232 0.48 7.70 -3.26
CA GLN A 232 1.48 8.72 -2.97
C GLN A 232 0.85 10.06 -2.65
N LEU A 233 -0.17 10.48 -3.40
CA LEU A 233 -0.94 11.71 -3.10
C LEU A 233 -1.64 11.65 -1.74
N ASN A 234 -2.15 10.48 -1.35
CA ASN A 234 -2.81 10.30 -0.05
C ASN A 234 -1.83 10.21 1.12
N THR A 235 -0.62 9.73 0.90
CA THR A 235 0.39 9.55 1.95
C THR A 235 1.25 10.79 2.17
N GLY A 236 1.37 11.66 1.17
CA GLY A 236 2.11 12.91 1.25
C GLY A 236 3.43 12.92 0.47
N ILE A 237 4.11 14.06 0.50
CA ILE A 237 5.35 14.31 -0.23
C ILE A 237 6.54 13.84 0.59
N LEU A 238 7.48 13.16 -0.07
CA LEU A 238 8.80 12.83 0.48
C LEU A 238 9.80 13.97 0.19
N ASN A 239 10.30 14.61 1.24
CA ASN A 239 11.32 15.66 1.13
C ASN A 239 12.75 15.10 1.09
N ALA A 240 12.90 13.91 0.52
CA ALA A 240 14.16 13.21 0.41
C ALA A 240 14.31 12.55 -0.95
N THR A 241 15.56 12.29 -1.35
CA THR A 241 15.92 11.41 -2.45
C THR A 241 16.56 10.14 -1.88
N PHE A 242 16.38 9.04 -2.58
CA PHE A 242 16.83 7.73 -2.12
C PHE A 242 17.68 7.05 -3.18
N HIS A 243 18.75 6.40 -2.72
CA HIS A 243 19.61 5.59 -3.56
C HIS A 243 19.66 4.17 -2.99
N VAL A 244 19.45 3.19 -3.86
CA VAL A 244 19.57 1.78 -3.48
C VAL A 244 21.06 1.45 -3.32
N GLU A 245 21.49 1.21 -2.09
CA GLU A 245 22.85 0.78 -1.80
C GLU A 245 22.99 -0.73 -1.93
N GLN A 246 21.98 -1.45 -1.50
CA GLN A 246 21.96 -2.89 -1.54
C GLN A 246 20.54 -3.44 -1.62
N ALA A 247 20.33 -4.40 -2.52
CA ALA A 247 19.16 -5.26 -2.52
C ALA A 247 19.59 -6.73 -2.46
N ARG A 248 19.00 -7.51 -1.57
CA ARG A 248 19.35 -8.93 -1.40
C ARG A 248 18.16 -9.75 -0.96
N SER A 249 18.19 -11.05 -1.26
CA SER A 249 17.23 -11.99 -0.69
C SER A 249 17.48 -12.17 0.81
N ALA A 250 16.43 -12.09 1.61
CA ALA A 250 16.43 -12.40 3.02
C ALA A 250 16.03 -13.87 3.22
N MET A 251 16.91 -14.66 3.84
CA MET A 251 16.61 -16.07 4.10
C MET A 251 15.69 -16.21 5.30
N PRO A 252 14.78 -17.21 5.30
CA PRO A 252 13.91 -17.48 6.44
C PRO A 252 14.74 -17.85 7.67
N THR A 253 14.54 -17.13 8.76
CA THR A 253 15.28 -17.41 10.02
C THR A 253 14.76 -18.64 10.73
N MET A 254 13.46 -18.95 10.61
CA MET A 254 12.84 -20.12 11.24
C MET A 254 12.83 -21.38 10.36
N GLY A 255 13.12 -21.23 9.06
CA GLY A 255 13.13 -22.32 8.08
C GLY A 255 11.74 -22.72 7.57
N GLU A 256 11.68 -23.13 6.30
CA GLU A 256 10.45 -23.42 5.55
C GLU A 256 9.51 -24.46 6.20
N SER A 257 10.04 -25.32 7.05
CA SER A 257 9.26 -26.42 7.64
C SER A 257 8.55 -26.06 8.95
N VAL A 258 8.86 -24.92 9.58
CA VAL A 258 8.34 -24.57 10.92
C VAL A 258 6.81 -24.44 10.89
N PHE A 259 6.25 -23.83 9.87
CA PHE A 259 4.80 -23.71 9.73
C PHE A 259 4.11 -25.08 9.67
N ILE A 260 4.69 -26.01 8.91
CA ILE A 260 4.19 -27.39 8.79
C ILE A 260 4.21 -28.08 10.15
N TRP A 261 5.29 -27.90 10.93
CA TRP A 261 5.39 -28.46 12.28
C TRP A 261 4.40 -27.84 13.26
N ILE A 262 4.14 -26.54 13.18
CA ILE A 262 3.11 -25.87 13.96
C ILE A 262 1.73 -26.44 13.62
N MET A 263 1.41 -26.62 12.34
CA MET A 263 0.15 -27.24 11.90
C MET A 263 -0.01 -28.69 12.43
N TYR A 264 1.03 -29.50 12.32
CA TYR A 264 0.99 -30.87 12.86
C TYR A 264 0.85 -30.89 14.38
N SER A 265 1.51 -29.99 15.09
CA SER A 265 1.38 -29.90 16.54
C SER A 265 -0.03 -29.48 16.97
N ALA A 266 -0.63 -28.53 16.27
CA ALA A 266 -2.01 -28.11 16.52
C ALA A 266 -3.01 -29.27 16.25
N LEU A 267 -2.84 -30.00 15.15
CA LEU A 267 -3.65 -31.18 14.81
C LEU A 267 -3.51 -32.29 15.86
N ALA A 268 -2.28 -32.53 16.31
CA ALA A 268 -2.01 -33.50 17.38
C ALA A 268 -2.68 -33.10 18.70
N ALA A 269 -2.62 -31.81 19.08
CA ALA A 269 -3.28 -31.29 20.28
C ALA A 269 -4.81 -31.48 20.21
N ILE A 270 -5.42 -31.20 19.07
CA ILE A 270 -6.85 -31.42 18.82
C ILE A 270 -7.18 -32.92 18.95
N ALA A 271 -6.40 -33.80 18.31
CA ALA A 271 -6.62 -35.22 18.38
C ALA A 271 -6.51 -35.76 19.81
N VAL A 272 -5.50 -35.33 20.57
CA VAL A 272 -5.33 -35.72 22.00
C VAL A 272 -6.54 -35.21 22.82
N THR A 273 -6.99 -33.99 22.60
CA THR A 273 -8.16 -33.46 23.28
C THR A 273 -9.42 -34.27 23.01
N LEU A 274 -9.66 -34.64 21.74
CA LEU A 274 -10.79 -35.49 21.37
C LEU A 274 -10.71 -36.89 22.03
N VAL A 275 -9.52 -37.50 22.06
CA VAL A 275 -9.32 -38.81 22.73
C VAL A 275 -9.62 -38.69 24.22
N LEU A 276 -9.13 -37.64 24.90
CA LEU A 276 -9.41 -37.40 26.32
C LEU A 276 -10.89 -37.18 26.60
N LEU A 277 -11.61 -36.46 25.72
CA LEU A 277 -13.06 -36.27 25.80
C LEU A 277 -13.81 -37.62 25.67
N VAL A 278 -13.41 -38.44 24.69
CA VAL A 278 -14.02 -39.78 24.51
C VAL A 278 -13.80 -40.66 25.76
N ILE A 279 -12.58 -40.68 26.31
CA ILE A 279 -12.24 -41.42 27.52
C ILE A 279 -13.06 -40.92 28.72
N LYS A 280 -13.06 -39.60 28.96
CA LYS A 280 -13.73 -38.98 30.08
C LYS A 280 -15.25 -39.18 30.06
N PHE A 281 -15.87 -39.08 28.91
CA PHE A 281 -17.32 -39.18 28.75
C PHE A 281 -17.80 -40.54 28.23
N LYS A 282 -16.92 -41.59 28.21
CA LYS A 282 -17.26 -42.98 27.85
C LYS A 282 -18.03 -43.11 26.52
N GLY A 283 -17.58 -42.43 25.51
CA GLY A 283 -18.23 -42.40 24.18
C GLY A 283 -19.44 -41.47 24.05
N PHE A 284 -20.01 -40.97 25.15
CA PHE A 284 -21.10 -40.00 25.10
C PHE A 284 -20.59 -38.58 24.85
N GLY A 285 -19.30 -38.30 25.03
CA GLY A 285 -18.71 -37.01 24.80
C GLY A 285 -18.73 -36.56 23.33
N LEU A 286 -18.86 -37.48 22.39
CA LEU A 286 -19.04 -37.16 20.94
C LEU A 286 -20.51 -36.88 20.56
N LEU A 287 -21.45 -37.20 21.49
CA LEU A 287 -22.90 -37.11 21.25
C LEU A 287 -23.64 -36.26 22.26
N ALA A 288 -22.93 -35.69 23.26
CA ALA A 288 -23.55 -35.04 24.42
C ALA A 288 -23.67 -33.51 24.29
N ASP A 289 -23.06 -32.91 23.26
CA ASP A 289 -23.19 -31.48 23.01
C ASP A 289 -24.04 -31.18 21.75
#